data_54facbce45343a0ac478a1508a135524
#
_entry.id   54facbce45343a0ac478a1508a135524
#
_cell.length_a   1.000
_cell.length_b   1.000
_cell.length_c   1.000
_cell.angle_alpha   90.00
_cell.angle_beta   90.00
_cell.angle_gamma   90.00
#
_symmetry.space_group_name_H-M   'P 1'
#
loop_
_entity.id
_entity.type
_entity.pdbx_description
1 polymer ?
#
loop_
_entity_poly.entity_id
_entity_poly.type
_entity_poly.pdbx_seq_one_letter_code
_entity_poly.pdbx_strand_id
1 'polypeptide(L)'
;LDPVGMQCTHLEGNFLNILQRTKFYKNLNDSFESAGISIAEMFLAPIALADSVLTEAEKRSGCALVDIGSDTTTISVYSKNILRHLAVIPLGSNNITKDIASLQMEESDAEKLKLKYACAYTDNSDIDSSLMLTIDHDRQIESHKFIEIVESRLEEIIQNVRYQIPSDYYDKLLGGIILTGGGSNMKEIEKAFATHTNIE
;
A
#
# COMPACT_ATOMS: atom_id res chain seq x y z
N LEU A 1 25.96 4.73 11.57
CA LEU A 1 26.89 4.75 12.71
C LEU A 1 26.12 5.25 13.93
N ASP A 2 26.15 4.49 15.02
CA ASP A 2 25.64 4.93 16.32
C ASP A 2 26.72 5.79 16.98
N PRO A 3 26.43 7.08 17.25
CA PRO A 3 27.42 7.98 17.85
C PRO A 3 27.55 7.82 19.37
N VAL A 4 26.72 6.97 20.00
CA VAL A 4 26.74 6.77 21.45
C VAL A 4 28.10 6.20 21.91
N GLY A 5 28.77 6.91 22.84
CA GLY A 5 30.09 6.55 23.35
C GLY A 5 31.27 7.02 22.50
N MET A 6 31.06 7.70 21.38
CA MET A 6 32.15 8.28 20.58
C MET A 6 32.54 9.66 21.11
N GLN A 7 33.85 9.88 21.30
CA GLN A 7 34.36 11.20 21.61
C GLN A 7 34.51 12.01 20.32
N CYS A 8 33.84 13.15 20.24
CA CYS A 8 33.91 14.05 19.09
C CYS A 8 33.74 15.51 19.55
N THR A 9 34.32 16.43 18.79
CA THR A 9 34.18 17.91 19.01
C THR A 9 33.06 18.48 18.16
N HIS A 10 32.62 17.76 17.14
CA HIS A 10 31.54 18.14 16.24
C HIS A 10 30.79 16.91 15.77
N LEU A 11 29.45 17.00 15.79
CA LEU A 11 28.54 15.94 15.32
C LEU A 11 27.47 16.57 14.41
N GLU A 12 27.38 16.05 13.20
CA GLU A 12 26.29 16.37 12.28
C GLU A 12 25.42 15.11 12.06
N GLY A 13 24.11 15.31 12.06
CA GLY A 13 23.15 14.22 11.83
C GLY A 13 21.99 14.69 10.96
N ASN A 14 21.60 13.86 10.01
CA ASN A 14 20.38 14.03 9.23
C ASN A 14 19.28 13.14 9.82
N PHE A 15 18.13 13.74 10.16
CA PHE A 15 17.03 13.05 10.80
C PHE A 15 15.77 13.13 9.95
N LEU A 16 15.07 12.01 9.78
CA LEU A 16 13.69 11.99 9.32
C LEU A 16 12.78 12.25 10.53
N ASN A 17 12.09 13.38 10.55
CA ASN A 17 11.14 13.71 11.60
C ASN A 17 9.72 13.37 11.15
N ILE A 18 9.04 12.53 11.93
CA ILE A 18 7.66 12.17 11.71
C ILE A 18 6.82 12.86 12.78
N LEU A 19 5.90 13.73 12.35
CA LEU A 19 5.09 14.56 13.23
C LEU A 19 3.65 14.09 13.22
N GLN A 20 3.01 14.10 14.38
CA GLN A 20 1.58 13.86 14.51
C GLN A 20 0.89 15.02 15.23
N ARG A 21 -0.42 15.18 15.01
CA ARG A 21 -1.21 16.18 15.71
C ARG A 21 -1.36 15.80 17.19
N THR A 22 -0.99 16.69 18.09
CA THR A 22 -1.10 16.51 19.55
C THR A 22 -2.53 16.11 19.97
N LYS A 23 -3.55 16.69 19.31
CA LYS A 23 -4.95 16.36 19.59
C LYS A 23 -5.28 14.89 19.32
N PHE A 24 -4.72 14.32 18.24
CA PHE A 24 -4.92 12.90 17.91
C PHE A 24 -4.32 12.01 19.02
N TYR A 25 -3.07 12.29 19.40
CA TYR A 25 -2.39 11.58 20.48
C TYR A 25 -3.19 11.63 21.80
N LYS A 26 -3.62 12.84 22.17
CA LYS A 26 -4.40 13.04 23.41
C LYS A 26 -5.73 12.28 23.36
N ASN A 27 -6.50 12.40 22.26
CA ASN A 27 -7.78 11.72 22.13
C ASN A 27 -7.62 10.19 22.22
N LEU A 28 -6.53 9.65 21.66
CA LEU A 28 -6.26 8.21 21.73
C LEU A 28 -5.99 7.80 23.19
N ASN A 29 -5.12 8.49 23.89
CA ASN A 29 -4.85 8.22 25.31
C ASN A 29 -6.12 8.33 26.17
N ASP A 30 -6.87 9.43 26.05
CA ASP A 30 -8.09 9.67 26.84
C ASP A 30 -9.12 8.55 26.58
N SER A 31 -9.20 8.03 25.35
CA SER A 31 -10.11 6.93 24.99
C SER A 31 -9.71 5.62 25.68
N PHE A 32 -8.44 5.26 25.67
CA PHE A 32 -7.94 4.05 26.34
C PHE A 32 -8.04 4.16 27.86
N GLU A 33 -7.68 5.29 28.45
CA GLU A 33 -7.81 5.55 29.88
C GLU A 33 -9.28 5.45 30.34
N SER A 34 -10.21 6.01 29.54
CA SER A 34 -11.66 5.93 29.81
C SER A 34 -12.18 4.49 29.79
N ALA A 35 -11.53 3.61 29.02
CA ALA A 35 -11.83 2.18 28.99
C ALA A 35 -11.09 1.38 30.08
N GLY A 36 -10.32 2.04 30.95
CA GLY A 36 -9.53 1.42 32.02
C GLY A 36 -8.27 0.71 31.51
N ILE A 37 -7.79 1.09 30.32
CA ILE A 37 -6.61 0.49 29.68
C ILE A 37 -5.46 1.51 29.71
N SER A 38 -4.32 1.12 30.27
CA SER A 38 -3.10 1.93 30.24
C SER A 38 -2.29 1.59 29.00
N ILE A 39 -1.93 2.61 28.22
CA ILE A 39 -1.03 2.46 27.07
C ILE A 39 0.41 2.45 27.61
N ALA A 40 1.12 1.34 27.42
CA ALA A 40 2.51 1.21 27.83
C ALA A 40 3.45 1.89 26.82
N GLU A 41 3.19 1.74 25.53
CA GLU A 41 4.03 2.29 24.46
C GLU A 41 3.22 2.45 23.17
N MET A 42 3.61 3.41 22.33
CA MET A 42 3.04 3.62 21.00
C MET A 42 4.09 3.53 19.93
N PHE A 43 3.80 2.77 18.89
CA PHE A 43 4.65 2.62 17.71
C PHE A 43 3.97 3.22 16.49
N LEU A 44 4.77 3.75 15.58
CA LEU A 44 4.28 4.15 14.28
C LEU A 44 3.98 2.89 13.45
N ALA A 45 2.73 2.72 13.03
CA ALA A 45 2.28 1.51 12.34
C ALA A 45 3.16 1.09 11.14
N PRO A 46 3.57 1.98 10.22
CA PRO A 46 4.44 1.60 9.11
C PRO A 46 5.80 1.04 9.53
N ILE A 47 6.37 1.51 10.66
CA ILE A 47 7.64 0.99 11.19
C ILE A 47 7.44 -0.41 11.77
N ALA A 48 6.42 -0.57 12.61
CA ALA A 48 6.09 -1.88 13.19
C ALA A 48 5.74 -2.92 12.13
N LEU A 49 5.03 -2.49 11.07
CA LEU A 49 4.73 -3.35 9.92
C LEU A 49 6.00 -3.78 9.19
N ALA A 50 6.90 -2.82 8.92
CA ALA A 50 8.18 -3.11 8.26
C ALA A 50 9.05 -4.08 9.07
N ASP A 51 9.04 -3.97 10.40
CA ASP A 51 9.77 -4.90 11.27
C ASP A 51 9.17 -6.32 11.26
N SER A 52 7.89 -6.44 10.95
CA SER A 52 7.20 -7.73 10.87
C SER A 52 7.29 -8.39 9.50
N VAL A 53 7.38 -7.61 8.42
CA VAL A 53 7.29 -8.07 7.03
C VAL A 53 8.66 -8.16 6.37
N LEU A 54 9.53 -7.15 6.58
CA LEU A 54 10.81 -7.05 5.87
C LEU A 54 11.92 -7.81 6.58
N THR A 55 12.74 -8.47 5.80
CA THR A 55 14.00 -9.04 6.28
C THR A 55 15.08 -7.95 6.43
N GLU A 56 16.08 -8.21 7.29
CA GLU A 56 17.24 -7.32 7.43
C GLU A 56 18.05 -7.19 6.13
N ALA A 57 18.01 -8.20 5.26
CA ALA A 57 18.67 -8.15 3.96
C ALA A 57 18.00 -7.17 3.01
N GLU A 58 16.66 -7.16 2.93
CA GLU A 58 15.86 -6.22 2.14
C GLU A 58 16.05 -4.79 2.63
N LYS A 59 15.90 -4.55 3.95
CA LYS A 59 16.14 -3.22 4.54
C LYS A 59 17.55 -2.70 4.26
N ARG A 60 18.54 -3.58 4.23
CA ARG A 60 19.93 -3.22 3.97
C ARG A 60 20.21 -2.93 2.51
N SER A 61 19.74 -3.78 1.60
CA SER A 61 19.96 -3.64 0.16
C SER A 61 19.20 -2.46 -0.44
N GLY A 62 18.10 -2.08 0.19
CA GLY A 62 17.17 -1.03 -0.28
C GLY A 62 15.91 -1.67 -0.84
N CYS A 63 14.76 -1.31 -0.27
CA CYS A 63 13.45 -1.79 -0.71
C CYS A 63 12.37 -0.73 -0.44
N ALA A 64 11.24 -0.89 -1.11
CA ALA A 64 10.02 -0.15 -0.82
C ALA A 64 8.95 -1.12 -0.32
N LEU A 65 8.46 -0.93 0.91
CA LEU A 65 7.29 -1.63 1.43
C LEU A 65 6.05 -0.82 1.07
N VAL A 66 5.13 -1.44 0.36
CA VAL A 66 3.86 -0.84 -0.08
C VAL A 66 2.71 -1.58 0.58
N ASP A 67 2.05 -0.92 1.53
CA ASP A 67 0.88 -1.43 2.25
C ASP A 67 -0.38 -0.90 1.57
N ILE A 68 -1.07 -1.76 0.84
CA ILE A 68 -2.30 -1.42 0.12
C ILE A 68 -3.50 -1.72 1.02
N GLY A 69 -3.95 -0.70 1.75
CA GLY A 69 -5.12 -0.78 2.61
C GLY A 69 -6.44 -0.60 1.86
N SER A 70 -7.52 -0.44 2.62
CA SER A 70 -8.86 -0.14 2.09
C SER A 70 -8.92 1.27 1.50
N ASP A 71 -8.58 2.29 2.29
CA ASP A 71 -8.74 3.69 1.91
C ASP A 71 -7.42 4.42 1.65
N THR A 72 -6.30 3.81 2.05
CA THR A 72 -4.97 4.40 1.90
C THR A 72 -3.95 3.37 1.45
N THR A 73 -2.92 3.84 0.75
CA THR A 73 -1.72 3.05 0.48
C THR A 73 -0.53 3.75 1.12
N THR A 74 0.22 3.02 1.94
CA THR A 74 1.40 3.55 2.64
C THR A 74 2.67 3.03 1.99
N ILE A 75 3.63 3.92 1.74
CA ILE A 75 4.92 3.61 1.13
C ILE A 75 6.03 3.91 2.13
N SER A 76 6.85 2.92 2.44
CA SER A 76 8.01 3.03 3.33
C SER A 76 9.26 2.60 2.59
N VAL A 77 10.19 3.52 2.35
CA VAL A 77 11.44 3.24 1.63
C VAL A 77 12.56 3.03 2.64
N TYR A 78 13.20 1.90 2.58
CA TYR A 78 14.35 1.54 3.40
C TYR A 78 15.63 1.48 2.57
N SER A 79 16.74 1.87 3.18
CA SER A 79 18.09 1.69 2.63
C SER A 79 19.10 1.72 3.77
N LYS A 80 20.03 0.76 3.77
CA LYS A 80 21.05 0.59 4.80
C LYS A 80 20.44 0.44 6.21
N ASN A 81 19.37 -0.34 6.32
CA ASN A 81 18.58 -0.59 7.54
C ASN A 81 17.93 0.67 8.14
N ILE A 82 17.76 1.74 7.37
CA ILE A 82 17.18 3.00 7.85
C ILE A 82 15.97 3.35 7.00
N LEU A 83 14.86 3.73 7.64
CA LEU A 83 13.73 4.35 6.97
C LEU A 83 14.16 5.68 6.36
N ARG A 84 14.08 5.80 5.05
CA ARG A 84 14.51 6.98 4.28
C ARG A 84 13.36 7.87 3.86
N HIS A 85 12.22 7.26 3.59
CA HIS A 85 11.04 7.98 3.15
C HIS A 85 9.79 7.27 3.64
N LEU A 86 8.77 8.05 3.97
CA LEU A 86 7.45 7.58 4.34
C LEU A 86 6.41 8.47 3.69
N ALA A 87 5.50 7.89 2.95
CA ALA A 87 4.38 8.59 2.34
C ALA A 87 3.09 7.78 2.51
N VAL A 88 1.97 8.50 2.53
CA VAL A 88 0.63 7.91 2.55
C VAL A 88 -0.19 8.58 1.45
N ILE A 89 -0.71 7.81 0.53
CA ILE A 89 -1.63 8.27 -0.50
C ILE A 89 -3.07 7.92 -0.11
N PRO A 90 -4.03 8.83 -0.28
CA PRO A 90 -5.44 8.61 0.08
C PRO A 90 -6.19 7.81 -0.99
N LEU A 91 -5.58 6.73 -1.47
CA LEU A 91 -6.13 5.77 -2.41
C LEU A 91 -5.82 4.36 -1.91
N GLY A 92 -6.82 3.49 -1.96
CA GLY A 92 -6.70 2.09 -1.57
C GLY A 92 -7.68 1.21 -2.33
N SER A 93 -7.78 -0.05 -1.94
CA SER A 93 -8.60 -1.04 -2.64
C SER A 93 -10.11 -0.71 -2.64
N ASN A 94 -10.58 0.12 -1.69
CA ASN A 94 -11.96 0.58 -1.66
C ASN A 94 -12.32 1.55 -2.80
N ASN A 95 -11.32 2.23 -3.38
CA ASN A 95 -11.53 3.04 -4.57
C ASN A 95 -11.92 2.17 -5.77
N ILE A 96 -11.35 0.96 -5.89
CA ILE A 96 -11.74 -0.02 -6.91
C ILE A 96 -13.20 -0.46 -6.67
N THR A 97 -13.58 -0.74 -5.42
CA THR A 97 -14.97 -1.11 -5.07
C THR A 97 -15.96 -0.01 -5.46
N LYS A 98 -15.64 1.25 -5.18
CA LYS A 98 -16.49 2.39 -5.55
C LYS A 98 -16.63 2.56 -7.06
N ASP A 99 -15.56 2.32 -7.81
CA ASP A 99 -15.63 2.39 -9.27
C ASP A 99 -16.49 1.25 -9.85
N ILE A 100 -16.38 0.04 -9.31
CA ILE A 100 -17.27 -1.08 -9.66
C ILE A 100 -18.71 -0.74 -9.30
N ALA A 101 -18.97 -0.15 -8.13
CA ALA A 101 -20.31 0.24 -7.68
C ALA A 101 -20.96 1.28 -8.61
N SER A 102 -20.15 2.09 -9.31
CA SER A 102 -20.66 3.05 -10.32
C SER A 102 -21.41 2.39 -11.49
N LEU A 103 -21.27 1.07 -11.63
CA LEU A 103 -22.03 0.26 -12.56
C LEU A 103 -23.47 -0.06 -12.07
N GLN A 104 -24.03 0.82 -11.24
CA GLN A 104 -25.39 0.74 -10.71
C GLN A 104 -25.62 -0.45 -9.76
N MET A 105 -24.68 -0.72 -8.87
CA MET A 105 -24.82 -1.71 -7.82
C MET A 105 -24.44 -1.15 -6.45
N GLU A 106 -24.87 -1.83 -5.39
CA GLU A 106 -24.49 -1.50 -4.03
C GLU A 106 -23.00 -1.81 -3.78
N GLU A 107 -22.34 -1.00 -2.93
CA GLU A 107 -20.92 -1.20 -2.60
C GLU A 107 -20.63 -2.61 -2.06
N SER A 108 -21.56 -3.19 -1.30
CA SER A 108 -21.42 -4.55 -0.78
C SER A 108 -21.36 -5.62 -1.86
N ASP A 109 -22.07 -5.43 -2.96
CA ASP A 109 -22.07 -6.36 -4.09
C ASP A 109 -20.85 -6.12 -4.98
N ALA A 110 -20.46 -4.84 -5.15
CA ALA A 110 -19.21 -4.47 -5.82
C ALA A 110 -17.99 -5.08 -5.12
N GLU A 111 -17.96 -5.06 -3.77
CA GLU A 111 -16.89 -5.67 -2.99
C GLU A 111 -16.83 -7.19 -3.20
N LYS A 112 -17.98 -7.87 -3.20
CA LYS A 112 -18.05 -9.32 -3.50
C LYS A 112 -17.54 -9.64 -4.90
N LEU A 113 -17.89 -8.82 -5.89
CA LEU A 113 -17.42 -8.99 -7.27
C LEU A 113 -15.90 -8.78 -7.34
N LYS A 114 -15.38 -7.73 -6.71
CA LYS A 114 -13.94 -7.47 -6.63
C LYS A 114 -13.21 -8.66 -6.04
N LEU A 115 -13.63 -9.13 -4.86
CA LEU A 115 -12.99 -10.27 -4.19
C LEU A 115 -13.03 -11.56 -5.00
N LYS A 116 -14.06 -11.75 -5.82
CA LYS A 116 -14.25 -12.98 -6.59
C LYS A 116 -13.57 -12.97 -7.95
N TYR A 117 -13.58 -11.84 -8.64
CA TYR A 117 -13.21 -11.76 -10.05
C TYR A 117 -12.10 -10.78 -10.39
N ALA A 118 -11.71 -9.86 -9.45
CA ALA A 118 -10.70 -8.88 -9.77
C ALA A 118 -9.35 -9.54 -10.02
N CYS A 119 -8.72 -9.07 -11.09
CA CYS A 119 -7.37 -9.40 -11.47
C CYS A 119 -6.63 -8.09 -11.75
N ALA A 120 -5.41 -7.98 -11.25
CA ALA A 120 -4.62 -6.75 -11.34
C ALA A 120 -3.98 -6.56 -12.71
N TYR A 121 -3.82 -7.66 -13.43
CA TYR A 121 -3.23 -7.68 -14.78
C TYR A 121 -3.83 -8.81 -15.58
N THR A 122 -4.35 -8.49 -16.76
CA THR A 122 -4.92 -9.48 -17.68
C THR A 122 -4.24 -9.34 -19.04
N ASP A 123 -3.74 -10.43 -19.60
CA ASP A 123 -3.21 -10.39 -20.97
C ASP A 123 -4.37 -10.22 -21.96
N ASN A 124 -4.19 -9.36 -22.96
CA ASN A 124 -5.22 -9.08 -23.97
C ASN A 124 -5.74 -10.33 -24.69
N SER A 125 -4.92 -11.38 -24.78
CA SER A 125 -5.30 -12.69 -25.35
C SER A 125 -6.29 -13.47 -24.50
N ASP A 126 -6.36 -13.16 -23.20
CA ASP A 126 -7.17 -13.89 -22.21
C ASP A 126 -8.52 -13.21 -21.94
N ILE A 127 -8.75 -12.05 -22.56
CA ILE A 127 -10.00 -11.30 -22.41
C ILE A 127 -11.06 -11.88 -23.34
N ASP A 128 -11.98 -12.66 -22.78
CA ASP A 128 -13.20 -13.06 -23.48
C ASP A 128 -14.25 -11.96 -23.35
N SER A 129 -14.39 -11.17 -24.41
CA SER A 129 -15.37 -10.08 -24.47
C SER A 129 -16.84 -10.55 -24.47
N SER A 130 -17.09 -11.84 -24.67
CA SER A 130 -18.42 -12.43 -24.59
C SER A 130 -18.80 -12.91 -23.19
N LEU A 131 -17.83 -12.97 -22.26
CA LEU A 131 -18.05 -13.45 -20.91
C LEU A 131 -18.82 -12.43 -20.08
N MET A 132 -19.91 -12.89 -19.47
CA MET A 132 -20.73 -12.11 -18.55
C MET A 132 -20.49 -12.55 -17.11
N LEU A 133 -20.21 -11.59 -16.23
CA LEU A 133 -20.09 -11.83 -14.79
C LEU A 133 -21.45 -11.63 -14.14
N THR A 134 -21.88 -12.60 -13.35
CA THR A 134 -23.15 -12.53 -12.62
C THR A 134 -22.99 -11.73 -11.35
N ILE A 135 -23.78 -10.69 -11.20
CA ILE A 135 -23.88 -9.87 -9.99
C ILE A 135 -24.86 -10.50 -9.03
N ASP A 136 -26.10 -10.72 -9.52
CA ASP A 136 -27.19 -11.40 -8.81
C ASP A 136 -28.06 -12.22 -9.79
N HIS A 137 -29.23 -12.67 -9.33
CA HIS A 137 -30.10 -13.52 -10.14
C HIS A 137 -30.50 -12.94 -11.51
N ASP A 138 -30.57 -11.61 -11.60
CA ASP A 138 -31.15 -10.94 -12.80
C ASP A 138 -30.14 -9.97 -13.47
N ARG A 139 -28.94 -9.75 -12.86
CA ARG A 139 -27.99 -8.76 -13.37
C ARG A 139 -26.65 -9.38 -13.70
N GLN A 140 -26.15 -9.01 -14.87
CA GLN A 140 -24.84 -9.40 -15.37
C GLN A 140 -24.10 -8.17 -15.89
N ILE A 141 -22.77 -8.24 -15.86
CA ILE A 141 -21.88 -7.23 -16.40
C ILE A 141 -20.90 -7.87 -17.37
N GLU A 142 -20.54 -7.16 -18.41
CA GLU A 142 -19.50 -7.59 -19.35
C GLU A 142 -18.15 -7.70 -18.61
N SER A 143 -17.51 -8.85 -18.72
CA SER A 143 -16.21 -9.11 -18.08
C SER A 143 -15.16 -8.08 -18.48
N HIS A 144 -15.10 -7.73 -19.76
CA HIS A 144 -14.17 -6.71 -20.28
C HIS A 144 -14.31 -5.38 -19.55
N LYS A 145 -15.53 -4.88 -19.37
CA LYS A 145 -15.80 -3.61 -18.70
C LYS A 145 -15.40 -3.65 -17.23
N PHE A 146 -15.63 -4.78 -16.57
CA PHE A 146 -15.20 -4.97 -15.18
C PHE A 146 -13.67 -4.96 -15.06
N ILE A 147 -12.97 -5.68 -15.95
CA ILE A 147 -11.50 -5.73 -15.99
C ILE A 147 -10.94 -4.32 -16.20
N GLU A 148 -11.44 -3.59 -17.19
CA GLU A 148 -11.00 -2.23 -17.50
C GLU A 148 -11.10 -1.29 -16.29
N ILE A 149 -12.20 -1.37 -15.53
CA ILE A 149 -12.40 -0.56 -14.33
C ILE A 149 -11.37 -0.91 -13.25
N VAL A 150 -11.17 -2.19 -12.99
CA VAL A 150 -10.23 -2.67 -11.96
C VAL A 150 -8.80 -2.27 -12.30
N GLU A 151 -8.36 -2.56 -13.52
CA GLU A 151 -7.00 -2.29 -13.96
C GLU A 151 -6.71 -0.79 -14.02
N SER A 152 -7.64 0.03 -14.53
CA SER A 152 -7.45 1.49 -14.60
C SER A 152 -7.27 2.13 -13.22
N ARG A 153 -8.08 1.71 -12.23
CA ARG A 153 -7.93 2.23 -10.86
C ARG A 153 -6.64 1.73 -10.21
N LEU A 154 -6.30 0.49 -10.43
CA LEU A 154 -5.07 -0.07 -9.88
C LEU A 154 -3.84 0.58 -10.50
N GLU A 155 -3.83 0.82 -11.81
CA GLU A 155 -2.77 1.57 -12.48
C GLU A 155 -2.58 2.96 -11.85
N GLU A 156 -3.68 3.68 -11.58
CA GLU A 156 -3.61 4.97 -10.89
C GLU A 156 -2.95 4.85 -9.50
N ILE A 157 -3.31 3.83 -8.72
CA ILE A 157 -2.68 3.58 -7.42
C ILE A 157 -1.18 3.32 -7.60
N ILE A 158 -0.79 2.45 -8.53
CA ILE A 158 0.61 2.10 -8.79
C ILE A 158 1.41 3.32 -9.27
N GLN A 159 0.85 4.14 -10.15
CA GLN A 159 1.51 5.36 -10.61
C GLN A 159 1.73 6.36 -9.46
N ASN A 160 0.75 6.50 -8.57
CA ASN A 160 0.91 7.30 -7.37
C ASN A 160 1.98 6.73 -6.43
N VAL A 161 2.04 5.42 -6.24
CA VAL A 161 3.13 4.77 -5.47
C VAL A 161 4.48 5.10 -6.09
N ARG A 162 4.62 4.91 -7.41
CA ARG A 162 5.84 5.25 -8.15
C ARG A 162 6.26 6.70 -7.95
N TYR A 163 5.32 7.62 -8.03
CA TYR A 163 5.58 9.06 -7.85
C TYR A 163 6.08 9.40 -6.44
N GLN A 164 5.60 8.67 -5.42
CA GLN A 164 6.01 8.89 -4.04
C GLN A 164 7.40 8.32 -3.70
N ILE A 165 7.92 7.39 -4.49
CA ILE A 165 9.28 6.89 -4.28
C ILE A 165 10.27 7.95 -4.78
N PRO A 166 11.14 8.53 -3.91
CA PRO A 166 12.06 9.58 -4.32
C PRO A 166 13.03 9.05 -5.37
N SER A 167 13.30 9.87 -6.40
CA SER A 167 14.18 9.52 -7.52
C SER A 167 15.56 9.02 -7.10
N ASP A 168 16.09 9.58 -6.01
CA ASP A 168 17.41 9.20 -5.46
C ASP A 168 17.48 7.74 -4.99
N TYR A 169 16.32 7.13 -4.71
CA TYR A 169 16.22 5.74 -4.26
C TYR A 169 15.71 4.79 -5.32
N TYR A 170 15.01 5.29 -6.34
CA TYR A 170 14.33 4.46 -7.33
C TYR A 170 15.24 3.39 -7.95
N ASP A 171 16.43 3.78 -8.39
CA ASP A 171 17.42 2.88 -9.00
C ASP A 171 18.24 2.08 -7.97
N LYS A 172 17.93 2.23 -6.68
CA LYS A 172 18.67 1.61 -5.56
C LYS A 172 17.82 0.61 -4.77
N LEU A 173 16.63 0.30 -5.25
CA LEU A 173 15.75 -0.68 -4.63
C LEU A 173 16.14 -2.10 -5.07
N LEU A 174 17.32 -2.55 -4.66
CA LEU A 174 17.83 -3.89 -5.02
C LEU A 174 17.03 -5.03 -4.34
N GLY A 175 16.31 -4.72 -3.28
CA GLY A 175 15.34 -5.61 -2.64
C GLY A 175 13.93 -5.50 -3.23
N GLY A 176 13.74 -4.67 -4.27
CA GLY A 176 12.47 -4.52 -4.97
C GLY A 176 11.39 -3.78 -4.22
N ILE A 177 10.15 -4.01 -4.66
CA ILE A 177 8.92 -3.55 -4.02
C ILE A 177 8.28 -4.75 -3.31
N ILE A 178 8.09 -4.64 -2.00
CA ILE A 178 7.41 -5.64 -1.19
C ILE A 178 5.97 -5.18 -0.96
N LEU A 179 5.01 -6.01 -1.34
CA LEU A 179 3.58 -5.71 -1.23
C LEU A 179 2.98 -6.35 0.02
N THR A 180 2.14 -5.61 0.71
CA THR A 180 1.38 -6.07 1.87
C THR A 180 0.02 -5.38 1.96
N GLY A 181 -0.77 -5.72 2.96
CA GLY A 181 -2.12 -5.19 3.13
C GLY A 181 -3.18 -6.00 2.38
N GLY A 182 -4.45 -5.69 2.64
CA GLY A 182 -5.59 -6.43 2.05
C GLY A 182 -5.64 -6.34 0.52
N GLY A 183 -5.27 -5.19 -0.05
CA GLY A 183 -5.25 -4.96 -1.49
C GLY A 183 -4.17 -5.77 -2.22
N SER A 184 -3.11 -6.16 -1.54
CA SER A 184 -2.03 -6.98 -2.14
C SER A 184 -2.42 -8.43 -2.43
N ASN A 185 -3.59 -8.88 -1.93
CA ASN A 185 -4.11 -10.22 -2.21
C ASN A 185 -4.79 -10.32 -3.59
N MET A 186 -4.88 -9.22 -4.34
CA MET A 186 -5.46 -9.25 -5.68
C MET A 186 -4.62 -10.13 -6.61
N LYS A 187 -5.29 -10.96 -7.40
CA LYS A 187 -4.63 -11.83 -8.36
C LYS A 187 -3.75 -11.02 -9.32
N GLU A 188 -2.56 -11.52 -9.66
CA GLU A 188 -1.59 -10.89 -10.57
C GLU A 188 -1.11 -9.48 -10.15
N ILE A 189 -1.21 -9.12 -8.87
CA ILE A 189 -0.81 -7.80 -8.36
C ILE A 189 0.68 -7.54 -8.57
N GLU A 190 1.54 -8.54 -8.37
CA GLU A 190 2.99 -8.43 -8.56
C GLU A 190 3.33 -8.12 -10.01
N LYS A 191 2.65 -8.79 -10.95
CA LYS A 191 2.82 -8.55 -12.39
C LYS A 191 2.40 -7.13 -12.79
N ALA A 192 1.31 -6.63 -12.23
CA ALA A 192 0.86 -5.25 -12.43
C ALA A 192 1.91 -4.25 -11.93
N PHE A 193 2.44 -4.44 -10.71
CA PHE A 193 3.49 -3.58 -10.17
C PHE A 193 4.76 -3.65 -11.03
N ALA A 194 5.26 -4.83 -11.36
CA ALA A 194 6.45 -4.98 -12.20
C ALA A 194 6.28 -4.29 -13.56
N THR A 195 5.12 -4.43 -14.20
CA THR A 195 4.82 -3.82 -15.51
C THR A 195 4.81 -2.29 -15.43
N HIS A 196 4.18 -1.69 -14.42
CA HIS A 196 3.99 -0.25 -14.34
C HIS A 196 5.15 0.49 -13.65
N THR A 197 5.95 -0.20 -12.84
CA THR A 197 7.10 0.42 -12.14
C THR A 197 8.44 0.09 -12.76
N ASN A 198 8.57 -0.99 -13.53
CA ASN A 198 9.82 -1.60 -13.97
C ASN A 198 10.77 -1.97 -12.80
N ILE A 199 10.20 -2.30 -11.63
CA ILE A 199 10.90 -2.80 -10.44
C ILE A 199 10.26 -4.15 -10.09
N GLU A 200 11.10 -5.17 -9.88
CA GLU A 200 10.70 -6.50 -9.40
C GLU A 200 10.57 -6.55 -7.88
#